data_adf1b17c0736af0d89723fa6551918d8
#
_entry.id   adf1b17c0736af0d89723fa6551918d8
#
_cell.length_a   1.000
_cell.length_b   1.000
_cell.length_c   1.000
_cell.angle_alpha   90.00
_cell.angle_beta   90.00
_cell.angle_gamma   90.00
#
_symmetry.space_group_name_H-M   'P 1'
#
loop_
_entity.id
_entity.type
_entity.pdbx_description
1 polymer ?
#
loop_
_entity_poly.entity_id
_entity_poly.type
_entity_poly.pdbx_seq_one_letter_code
_entity_poly.pdbx_strand_id
1 'polypeptide(L)'
;MSTYSIKSVSESPAGISVSIQIGTADTNEAVEYLISREFWHWGRLSNGVSITEEEYLGMDRSAALSRAIARMKGILSYSGVSRRTLIHKLKGYDFSEEICECAADYAVEHGMVREELQVEHAIDTYLRRKYWGRRRIVAELSAKGYPREVIENALAEIPEEEFAHALHVILVRKYGEIPADPQEKQKMILSLLRMGYSGNEIKDALASFADAE
;
A
#
# COMPACT_ATOMS: atom_id res chain seq x y z
N MET A 1 -31.00 -1.21 29.90
CA MET A 1 -29.51 -1.20 30.00
C MET A 1 -29.01 -2.58 29.67
N SER A 2 -28.05 -2.69 28.80
CA SER A 2 -27.42 -3.98 28.50
C SER A 2 -26.47 -4.38 29.65
N THR A 3 -26.38 -5.66 29.93
CA THR A 3 -25.43 -6.22 30.87
C THR A 3 -24.46 -7.12 30.14
N TYR A 4 -23.18 -7.04 30.48
CA TYR A 4 -22.13 -7.82 29.85
C TYR A 4 -21.44 -8.69 30.88
N SER A 5 -21.26 -9.98 30.59
CA SER A 5 -20.54 -10.89 31.45
C SER A 5 -19.70 -11.90 30.66
N ILE A 6 -18.59 -12.29 31.24
CA ILE A 6 -17.69 -13.30 30.66
C ILE A 6 -18.30 -14.67 30.81
N LYS A 7 -18.57 -15.35 29.71
CA LYS A 7 -19.07 -16.74 29.71
C LYS A 7 -17.92 -17.75 29.73
N SER A 8 -16.89 -17.51 28.93
CA SER A 8 -15.68 -18.34 28.91
C SER A 8 -14.49 -17.59 28.37
N VAL A 9 -13.30 -17.97 28.82
CA VAL A 9 -12.02 -17.52 28.28
C VAL A 9 -11.14 -18.73 28.06
N SER A 10 -10.51 -18.84 26.90
CA SER A 10 -9.55 -19.90 26.60
C SER A 10 -8.37 -19.37 25.82
N GLU A 11 -7.20 -19.93 26.06
CA GLU A 11 -5.98 -19.56 25.30
C GLU A 11 -5.66 -20.62 24.25
N SER A 12 -5.18 -20.16 23.11
CA SER A 12 -4.70 -20.99 22.01
C SER A 12 -3.45 -20.39 21.37
N PRO A 13 -2.74 -21.10 20.48
CA PRO A 13 -1.67 -20.53 19.70
C PRO A 13 -2.11 -19.34 18.82
N ALA A 14 -3.38 -19.31 18.41
CA ALA A 14 -3.95 -18.25 17.58
C ALA A 14 -4.28 -16.96 18.37
N GLY A 15 -4.40 -17.06 19.71
CA GLY A 15 -4.77 -15.93 20.55
C GLY A 15 -5.63 -16.36 21.75
N ILE A 16 -6.34 -15.39 22.31
CA ILE A 16 -7.27 -15.57 23.43
C ILE A 16 -8.70 -15.53 22.88
N SER A 17 -9.42 -16.61 23.03
CA SER A 17 -10.86 -16.67 22.73
C SER A 17 -11.65 -16.28 23.96
N VAL A 18 -12.53 -15.32 23.82
CA VAL A 18 -13.45 -14.88 24.88
C VAL A 18 -14.88 -14.95 24.38
N SER A 19 -15.77 -15.59 25.15
CA SER A 19 -17.20 -15.56 24.91
C SER A 19 -17.85 -14.63 25.93
N ILE A 20 -18.58 -13.65 25.44
CA ILE A 20 -19.24 -12.60 26.23
C ILE A 20 -20.73 -12.79 26.10
N GLN A 21 -21.44 -12.86 27.22
CA GLN A 21 -22.88 -12.87 27.28
C GLN A 21 -23.41 -11.44 27.36
N ILE A 22 -24.28 -11.09 26.43
CA ILE A 22 -24.95 -9.79 26.36
C ILE A 22 -26.40 -10.03 26.78
N GLY A 23 -26.79 -9.55 27.96
CA GLY A 23 -28.15 -9.57 28.46
C GLY A 23 -28.84 -8.24 28.16
N THR A 24 -30.01 -8.28 27.52
CA THR A 24 -30.97 -7.17 27.44
C THR A 24 -32.28 -7.56 28.07
N ALA A 25 -33.26 -6.66 28.16
CA ALA A 25 -34.59 -7.00 28.74
C ALA A 25 -35.26 -8.18 28.03
N ASP A 26 -34.99 -8.36 26.71
CA ASP A 26 -35.71 -9.31 25.85
C ASP A 26 -34.83 -10.43 25.27
N THR A 27 -33.50 -10.32 25.35
CA THR A 27 -32.57 -11.25 24.70
C THR A 27 -31.35 -11.54 25.55
N ASN A 28 -30.80 -12.72 25.35
CA ASN A 28 -29.58 -13.17 26.00
C ASN A 28 -28.68 -13.83 24.95
N GLU A 29 -27.83 -13.03 24.32
CA GLU A 29 -26.95 -13.50 23.27
C GLU A 29 -25.52 -13.70 23.74
N ALA A 30 -24.80 -14.64 23.14
CA ALA A 30 -23.40 -14.85 23.39
C ALA A 30 -22.61 -14.51 22.11
N VAL A 31 -21.61 -13.65 22.26
CA VAL A 31 -20.70 -13.28 21.18
C VAL A 31 -19.31 -13.84 21.49
N GLU A 32 -18.67 -14.43 20.48
CA GLU A 32 -17.33 -14.98 20.62
C GLU A 32 -16.33 -14.12 19.86
N TYR A 33 -15.24 -13.79 20.54
CA TYR A 33 -14.13 -13.03 20.01
C TYR A 33 -12.84 -13.85 20.06
N LEU A 34 -12.02 -13.75 19.02
CA LEU A 34 -10.63 -14.17 19.03
C LEU A 34 -9.74 -12.93 18.98
N ILE A 35 -8.99 -12.69 20.05
CA ILE A 35 -8.12 -11.55 20.20
C ILE A 35 -6.67 -12.04 20.25
N SER A 36 -5.79 -11.47 19.40
CA SER A 36 -4.36 -11.75 19.47
C SER A 36 -3.81 -11.40 20.85
N ARG A 37 -2.85 -12.17 21.33
CA ARG A 37 -2.24 -11.91 22.66
C ARG A 37 -1.67 -10.51 22.79
N GLU A 38 -1.17 -9.95 21.74
CA GLU A 38 -0.63 -8.60 21.64
C GLU A 38 -1.67 -7.51 21.96
N PHE A 39 -2.95 -7.75 21.66
CA PHE A 39 -4.05 -6.81 21.90
C PHE A 39 -4.91 -7.18 23.09
N TRP A 40 -4.49 -8.17 23.88
CA TRP A 40 -5.18 -8.57 25.09
C TRP A 40 -4.64 -7.79 26.29
N HIS A 41 -5.45 -6.93 26.88
CA HIS A 41 -5.05 -6.04 27.98
C HIS A 41 -5.84 -6.29 29.29
N TRP A 42 -6.75 -7.28 29.31
CA TRP A 42 -7.67 -7.50 30.44
C TRP A 42 -7.16 -8.51 31.47
N GLY A 43 -5.94 -8.99 31.34
CA GLY A 43 -5.37 -9.95 32.30
C GLY A 43 -6.10 -11.29 32.32
N ARG A 44 -6.19 -11.92 33.51
CA ARG A 44 -6.94 -13.16 33.69
C ARG A 44 -8.39 -12.84 34.10
N LEU A 45 -9.32 -13.14 33.19
CA LEU A 45 -10.73 -13.03 33.44
C LEU A 45 -11.31 -14.42 33.83
N SER A 46 -12.21 -14.45 34.83
CA SER A 46 -12.93 -15.65 35.23
C SER A 46 -14.34 -15.68 34.66
N ASN A 47 -14.88 -16.87 34.46
CA ASN A 47 -16.26 -17.04 34.01
C ASN A 47 -17.24 -16.40 35.03
N GLY A 48 -18.27 -15.75 34.52
CA GLY A 48 -19.31 -15.10 35.33
C GLY A 48 -18.95 -13.69 35.79
N VAL A 49 -17.75 -13.18 35.49
CA VAL A 49 -17.37 -11.80 35.82
C VAL A 49 -18.16 -10.83 34.93
N SER A 50 -18.79 -9.85 35.58
CA SER A 50 -19.42 -8.73 34.86
C SER A 50 -18.34 -7.77 34.35
N ILE A 51 -18.50 -7.29 33.13
CA ILE A 51 -17.64 -6.28 32.51
C ILE A 51 -18.46 -5.04 32.17
N THR A 52 -17.80 -3.90 32.08
CA THR A 52 -18.41 -2.67 31.69
C THR A 52 -18.65 -2.64 30.16
N GLU A 53 -19.51 -1.73 29.71
CA GLU A 53 -19.71 -1.50 28.29
C GLU A 53 -18.42 -1.04 27.59
N GLU A 54 -17.60 -0.24 28.25
CA GLU A 54 -16.30 0.20 27.75
C GLU A 54 -15.34 -0.98 27.55
N GLU A 55 -15.26 -1.90 28.50
CA GLU A 55 -14.46 -3.12 28.36
C GLU A 55 -14.96 -4.01 27.23
N TYR A 56 -16.28 -4.16 27.08
CA TYR A 56 -16.90 -4.89 25.99
C TYR A 56 -16.53 -4.29 24.62
N LEU A 57 -16.70 -2.97 24.45
CA LEU A 57 -16.35 -2.27 23.21
C LEU A 57 -14.84 -2.35 22.93
N GLY A 58 -14.01 -2.29 23.98
CA GLY A 58 -12.57 -2.50 23.87
C GLY A 58 -12.20 -3.89 23.34
N MET A 59 -12.88 -4.94 23.84
CA MET A 59 -12.67 -6.31 23.36
C MET A 59 -13.14 -6.49 21.90
N ASP A 60 -14.28 -5.93 21.53
CA ASP A 60 -14.80 -5.95 20.15
C ASP A 60 -13.81 -5.28 19.20
N ARG A 61 -13.32 -4.10 19.56
CA ARG A 61 -12.31 -3.36 18.77
C ARG A 61 -11.00 -4.15 18.63
N SER A 62 -10.50 -4.74 19.71
CA SER A 62 -9.27 -5.56 19.71
C SER A 62 -9.42 -6.83 18.87
N ALA A 63 -10.58 -7.44 18.87
CA ALA A 63 -10.91 -8.57 18.03
C ALA A 63 -10.97 -8.16 16.54
N ALA A 64 -11.61 -7.02 16.22
CA ALA A 64 -11.66 -6.47 14.87
C ALA A 64 -10.25 -6.17 14.37
N LEU A 65 -9.40 -5.52 15.17
CA LEU A 65 -8.01 -5.23 14.81
C LEU A 65 -7.20 -6.52 14.59
N SER A 66 -7.36 -7.53 15.44
CA SER A 66 -6.70 -8.83 15.29
C SER A 66 -7.06 -9.49 13.95
N ARG A 67 -8.35 -9.46 13.56
CA ARG A 67 -8.81 -9.95 12.25
C ARG A 67 -8.25 -9.13 11.09
N ALA A 68 -8.24 -7.80 11.22
CA ALA A 68 -7.71 -6.91 10.19
C ALA A 68 -6.22 -7.13 9.96
N ILE A 69 -5.42 -7.30 11.02
CA ILE A 69 -3.98 -7.60 10.94
C ILE A 69 -3.74 -8.98 10.31
N ALA A 70 -4.50 -9.99 10.66
CA ALA A 70 -4.39 -11.31 10.01
C ALA A 70 -4.66 -11.21 8.50
N ARG A 71 -5.67 -10.44 8.10
CA ARG A 71 -6.00 -10.19 6.70
C ARG A 71 -4.92 -9.37 5.99
N MET A 72 -4.42 -8.31 6.64
CA MET A 72 -3.31 -7.48 6.17
C MET A 72 -2.07 -8.32 5.87
N LYS A 73 -1.65 -9.20 6.78
CA LYS A 73 -0.53 -10.12 6.55
C LYS A 73 -0.75 -11.00 5.31
N GLY A 74 -1.98 -11.48 5.10
CA GLY A 74 -2.37 -12.18 3.87
C GLY A 74 -2.22 -11.33 2.61
N ILE A 75 -2.65 -10.07 2.64
CA ILE A 75 -2.50 -9.14 1.50
C ILE A 75 -1.02 -8.91 1.17
N LEU A 76 -0.21 -8.63 2.19
CA LEU A 76 1.20 -8.32 2.03
C LEU A 76 2.06 -9.53 1.60
N SER A 77 1.60 -10.76 1.86
CA SER A 77 2.31 -11.97 1.43
C SER A 77 2.32 -12.16 -0.09
N TYR A 78 1.40 -11.55 -0.82
CA TYR A 78 1.33 -11.64 -2.29
C TYR A 78 2.06 -10.52 -3.02
N SER A 79 2.04 -9.31 -2.47
CA SER A 79 2.71 -8.16 -3.10
C SER A 79 2.91 -7.01 -2.12
N GLY A 80 4.01 -6.28 -2.26
CA GLY A 80 4.17 -5.00 -1.61
C GLY A 80 3.15 -3.99 -2.15
N VAL A 81 2.46 -3.32 -1.25
CA VAL A 81 1.49 -2.26 -1.58
C VAL A 81 1.76 -1.04 -0.71
N SER A 82 1.36 0.15 -1.16
CA SER A 82 1.43 1.36 -0.35
C SER A 82 0.46 1.28 0.83
N ARG A 83 0.72 2.05 1.90
CA ARG A 83 -0.18 2.20 3.06
C ARG A 83 -1.61 2.55 2.61
N ARG A 84 -1.74 3.51 1.68
CA ARG A 84 -3.04 3.91 1.11
C ARG A 84 -3.76 2.77 0.42
N THR A 85 -3.06 2.01 -0.41
CA THR A 85 -3.62 0.85 -1.11
C THR A 85 -4.00 -0.27 -0.14
N LEU A 86 -3.22 -0.47 0.94
CA LEU A 86 -3.52 -1.44 1.99
C LEU A 86 -4.84 -1.09 2.70
N ILE A 87 -5.02 0.16 3.12
CA ILE A 87 -6.28 0.66 3.72
C ILE A 87 -7.45 0.41 2.77
N HIS A 88 -7.31 0.78 1.49
CA HIS A 88 -8.36 0.58 0.50
C HIS A 88 -8.75 -0.90 0.36
N LYS A 89 -7.76 -1.80 0.34
CA LYS A 89 -8.02 -3.24 0.27
C LYS A 89 -8.69 -3.77 1.54
N LEU A 90 -8.30 -3.29 2.72
CA LEU A 90 -8.90 -3.70 3.99
C LEU A 90 -10.36 -3.25 4.11
N LYS A 91 -10.71 -2.05 3.64
CA LYS A 91 -12.11 -1.58 3.58
C LYS A 91 -13.03 -2.51 2.80
N GLY A 92 -12.52 -3.30 1.86
CA GLY A 92 -13.29 -4.32 1.14
C GLY A 92 -13.67 -5.56 1.99
N TYR A 93 -13.25 -5.64 3.26
CA TYR A 93 -13.56 -6.75 4.19
C TYR A 93 -14.43 -6.32 5.36
N ASP A 94 -15.23 -5.26 5.21
CA ASP A 94 -16.17 -4.75 6.21
C ASP A 94 -15.54 -4.30 7.53
N PHE A 95 -14.27 -3.93 7.54
CA PHE A 95 -13.64 -3.26 8.66
C PHE A 95 -13.95 -1.76 8.64
N SER A 96 -14.15 -1.18 9.83
CA SER A 96 -14.28 0.28 9.95
C SER A 96 -13.01 0.99 9.46
N GLU A 97 -13.15 2.26 9.07
CA GLU A 97 -12.03 3.08 8.60
C GLU A 97 -10.91 3.12 9.64
N GLU A 98 -11.28 3.34 10.90
CA GLU A 98 -10.35 3.39 12.03
C GLU A 98 -9.54 2.08 12.18
N ILE A 99 -10.20 0.93 12.08
CA ILE A 99 -9.52 -0.38 12.17
C ILE A 99 -8.59 -0.59 10.96
N CYS A 100 -9.00 -0.16 9.76
CA CYS A 100 -8.15 -0.24 8.58
C CYS A 100 -6.88 0.62 8.71
N GLU A 101 -7.01 1.83 9.25
CA GLU A 101 -5.89 2.73 9.52
C GLU A 101 -4.96 2.16 10.59
N CYS A 102 -5.50 1.71 11.73
CA CYS A 102 -4.71 1.07 12.78
C CYS A 102 -3.92 -0.15 12.26
N ALA A 103 -4.55 -0.99 11.44
CA ALA A 103 -3.87 -2.15 10.87
C ALA A 103 -2.78 -1.74 9.85
N ALA A 104 -2.99 -0.67 9.09
CA ALA A 104 -2.00 -0.15 8.16
C ALA A 104 -0.82 0.50 8.89
N ASP A 105 -1.08 1.26 9.97
CA ASP A 105 -0.04 1.84 10.82
C ASP A 105 0.81 0.76 11.49
N TYR A 106 0.15 -0.28 12.01
CA TYR A 106 0.85 -1.47 12.51
C TYR A 106 1.80 -2.07 11.46
N ALA A 107 1.38 -2.14 10.18
CA ALA A 107 2.23 -2.66 9.11
C ALA A 107 3.46 -1.78 8.85
N VAL A 108 3.32 -0.46 8.94
CA VAL A 108 4.43 0.50 8.78
C VAL A 108 5.39 0.40 9.97
N GLU A 109 4.88 0.45 11.20
CA GLU A 109 5.66 0.38 12.44
C GLU A 109 6.48 -0.91 12.56
N HIS A 110 5.93 -2.04 12.08
CA HIS A 110 6.61 -3.33 12.07
C HIS A 110 7.42 -3.60 10.79
N GLY A 111 7.61 -2.57 9.94
CA GLY A 111 8.42 -2.65 8.73
C GLY A 111 7.89 -3.61 7.67
N MET A 112 6.60 -3.97 7.71
CA MET A 112 5.95 -4.81 6.70
C MET A 112 5.60 -4.00 5.44
N VAL A 113 5.38 -2.68 5.59
CA VAL A 113 5.25 -1.71 4.52
C VAL A 113 6.42 -0.74 4.63
N ARG A 114 7.23 -0.65 3.59
CA ARG A 114 8.40 0.23 3.47
C ARG A 114 8.29 0.98 2.16
N GLU A 115 7.55 2.07 2.17
CA GLU A 115 7.18 2.79 0.94
C GLU A 115 8.40 3.34 0.20
N GLU A 116 9.43 3.82 0.93
CA GLU A 116 10.68 4.32 0.35
C GLU A 116 11.36 3.25 -0.50
N LEU A 117 11.63 2.08 0.08
CA LEU A 117 12.29 0.97 -0.61
C LEU A 117 11.44 0.43 -1.77
N GLN A 118 10.11 0.42 -1.61
CA GLN A 118 9.20 -0.02 -2.66
C GLN A 118 9.21 0.95 -3.85
N VAL A 119 9.25 2.26 -3.58
CA VAL A 119 9.32 3.32 -4.60
C VAL A 119 10.66 3.27 -5.32
N GLU A 120 11.79 3.20 -4.61
CA GLU A 120 13.13 3.06 -5.19
C GLU A 120 13.22 1.87 -6.15
N HIS A 121 12.79 0.70 -5.70
CA HIS A 121 12.78 -0.51 -6.53
C HIS A 121 11.86 -0.39 -7.75
N ALA A 122 10.72 0.24 -7.58
CA ALA A 122 9.78 0.48 -8.68
C ALA A 122 10.36 1.46 -9.71
N ILE A 123 11.02 2.55 -9.26
CA ILE A 123 11.70 3.51 -10.14
C ILE A 123 12.79 2.80 -10.96
N ASP A 124 13.65 2.01 -10.32
CA ASP A 124 14.69 1.25 -11.01
C ASP A 124 14.08 0.35 -12.10
N THR A 125 13.02 -0.36 -11.76
CA THR A 125 12.30 -1.22 -12.72
C THR A 125 11.70 -0.42 -13.89
N TYR A 126 11.08 0.73 -13.61
CA TYR A 126 10.44 1.54 -14.65
C TYR A 126 11.46 2.23 -15.53
N LEU A 127 12.54 2.71 -14.97
CA LEU A 127 13.61 3.36 -15.72
C LEU A 127 14.40 2.35 -16.56
N ARG A 128 14.91 1.27 -15.97
CA ARG A 128 15.84 0.35 -16.64
C ARG A 128 15.18 -0.70 -17.52
N ARG A 129 13.95 -1.11 -17.21
CA ARG A 129 13.25 -2.15 -17.98
C ARG A 129 12.20 -1.60 -18.92
N LYS A 130 11.51 -0.51 -18.52
CA LYS A 130 10.45 0.09 -19.33
C LYS A 130 10.89 1.38 -20.00
N TYR A 131 12.05 1.91 -19.64
CA TYR A 131 12.59 3.17 -20.16
C TYR A 131 11.59 4.33 -20.05
N TRP A 132 10.89 4.43 -18.92
CA TRP A 132 9.93 5.50 -18.69
C TRP A 132 10.61 6.76 -18.22
N GLY A 133 10.16 7.90 -18.73
CA GLY A 133 10.55 9.21 -18.24
C GLY A 133 9.91 9.55 -16.90
N ARG A 134 10.46 10.54 -16.25
CA ARG A 134 10.13 10.98 -14.88
C ARG A 134 8.62 11.21 -14.69
N ARG A 135 7.95 11.90 -15.63
CA ARG A 135 6.51 12.21 -15.52
C ARG A 135 5.62 10.97 -15.46
N ARG A 136 5.93 9.95 -16.23
CA ARG A 136 5.16 8.71 -16.24
C ARG A 136 5.39 7.90 -14.97
N ILE A 137 6.62 7.87 -14.47
CA ILE A 137 6.98 7.20 -13.21
C ILE A 137 6.20 7.83 -12.05
N VAL A 138 6.19 9.17 -11.94
CA VAL A 138 5.41 9.89 -10.94
C VAL A 138 3.93 9.56 -11.04
N ALA A 139 3.35 9.60 -12.24
CA ALA A 139 1.94 9.30 -12.46
C ALA A 139 1.57 7.86 -12.03
N GLU A 140 2.40 6.88 -12.39
CA GLU A 140 2.18 5.48 -12.05
C GLU A 140 2.28 5.22 -10.56
N LEU A 141 3.30 5.77 -9.88
CA LEU A 141 3.49 5.58 -8.44
C LEU A 141 2.41 6.31 -7.63
N SER A 142 2.00 7.51 -8.07
CA SER A 142 0.88 8.24 -7.47
C SER A 142 -0.44 7.46 -7.61
N ALA A 143 -0.69 6.85 -8.77
CA ALA A 143 -1.86 6.00 -9.00
C ALA A 143 -1.84 4.74 -8.09
N LYS A 144 -0.67 4.24 -7.73
CA LYS A 144 -0.48 3.15 -6.76
C LYS A 144 -0.58 3.59 -5.30
N GLY A 145 -0.84 4.88 -5.07
CA GLY A 145 -1.10 5.43 -3.75
C GLY A 145 0.14 5.74 -2.92
N TYR A 146 1.33 5.77 -3.52
CA TYR A 146 2.54 6.20 -2.81
C TYR A 146 2.50 7.72 -2.56
N PRO A 147 3.01 8.19 -1.40
CA PRO A 147 3.09 9.60 -1.10
C PRO A 147 3.97 10.35 -2.10
N ARG A 148 3.53 11.55 -2.48
CA ARG A 148 4.26 12.37 -3.46
C ARG A 148 5.67 12.70 -3.01
N GLU A 149 5.84 13.04 -1.75
CA GLU A 149 7.14 13.34 -1.14
C GLU A 149 8.13 12.17 -1.27
N VAL A 150 7.68 10.94 -0.99
CA VAL A 150 8.51 9.73 -1.13
C VAL A 150 8.93 9.52 -2.59
N ILE A 151 8.01 9.75 -3.52
CA ILE A 151 8.31 9.63 -4.97
C ILE A 151 9.31 10.69 -5.41
N GLU A 152 9.12 11.96 -5.02
CA GLU A 152 9.98 13.08 -5.40
C GLU A 152 11.38 12.93 -4.80
N ASN A 153 11.50 12.54 -3.53
CA ASN A 153 12.78 12.29 -2.87
C ASN A 153 13.56 11.16 -3.59
N ALA A 154 12.92 10.04 -3.84
CA ALA A 154 13.57 8.93 -4.55
C ALA A 154 13.98 9.29 -5.99
N LEU A 155 13.19 10.11 -6.70
CA LEU A 155 13.55 10.58 -8.03
C LEU A 155 14.66 11.64 -8.02
N ALA A 156 14.81 12.41 -6.95
CA ALA A 156 15.88 13.40 -6.83
C ALA A 156 17.27 12.74 -6.72
N GLU A 157 17.34 11.52 -6.22
CA GLU A 157 18.59 10.73 -6.15
C GLU A 157 19.02 10.15 -7.51
N ILE A 158 18.17 10.19 -8.54
CA ILE A 158 18.48 9.66 -9.87
C ILE A 158 19.09 10.76 -10.74
N PRO A 159 20.34 10.58 -11.22
CA PRO A 159 20.98 11.53 -12.13
C PRO A 159 20.18 11.74 -13.43
N GLU A 160 20.18 12.95 -13.97
CA GLU A 160 19.48 13.26 -15.23
C GLU A 160 20.04 12.43 -16.40
N GLU A 161 21.31 12.06 -16.36
CA GLU A 161 21.98 11.25 -17.35
C GLU A 161 21.35 9.85 -17.51
N GLU A 162 20.81 9.28 -16.41
CA GLU A 162 20.11 8.00 -16.46
C GLU A 162 18.82 8.07 -17.28
N PHE A 163 18.08 9.19 -17.18
CA PHE A 163 16.89 9.42 -18.00
C PHE A 163 17.27 9.71 -19.47
N ALA A 164 18.32 10.48 -19.69
CA ALA A 164 18.85 10.73 -21.04
C ALA A 164 19.31 9.43 -21.70
N HIS A 165 20.02 8.57 -20.95
CA HIS A 165 20.43 7.26 -21.42
C HIS A 165 19.22 6.37 -21.76
N ALA A 166 18.22 6.31 -20.90
CA ALA A 166 17.00 5.53 -21.14
C ALA A 166 16.27 6.00 -22.40
N LEU A 167 16.20 7.32 -22.63
CA LEU A 167 15.61 7.90 -23.84
C LEU A 167 16.43 7.55 -25.09
N HIS A 168 17.75 7.63 -25.01
CA HIS A 168 18.64 7.24 -26.10
C HIS A 168 18.46 5.76 -26.49
N VAL A 169 18.37 4.87 -25.49
CA VAL A 169 18.11 3.44 -25.74
C VAL A 169 16.80 3.21 -26.50
N ILE A 170 15.75 4.00 -26.20
CA ILE A 170 14.49 3.92 -26.96
C ILE A 170 14.68 4.39 -28.39
N LEU A 171 15.37 5.50 -28.61
CA LEU A 171 15.64 6.04 -29.97
C LEU A 171 16.34 4.97 -30.80
N VAL A 172 17.41 4.38 -30.27
CA VAL A 172 18.16 3.34 -30.99
C VAL A 172 17.30 2.10 -31.25
N ARG A 173 16.67 1.53 -30.19
CA ARG A 173 16.00 0.23 -30.30
C ARG A 173 14.69 0.25 -31.06
N LYS A 174 13.94 1.35 -30.94
CA LYS A 174 12.58 1.40 -31.50
C LYS A 174 12.52 2.11 -32.83
N TYR A 175 13.37 3.08 -33.06
CA TYR A 175 13.31 3.92 -34.25
C TYR A 175 14.51 3.71 -35.17
N GLY A 176 15.71 3.46 -34.61
CA GLY A 176 16.95 3.30 -35.38
C GLY A 176 17.47 4.62 -35.98
N GLU A 177 16.61 5.37 -36.64
CA GLU A 177 16.87 6.69 -37.23
C GLU A 177 15.72 7.67 -36.97
N ILE A 178 15.98 8.95 -37.10
CA ILE A 178 14.94 10.00 -37.02
C ILE A 178 14.14 10.01 -38.30
N PRO A 179 12.81 9.78 -38.28
CA PRO A 179 12.01 9.80 -39.48
C PRO A 179 12.11 11.13 -40.23
N ALA A 180 12.39 11.07 -41.55
CA ALA A 180 12.42 12.23 -42.41
C ALA A 180 11.01 12.81 -42.65
N ASP A 181 9.98 11.95 -42.66
CA ASP A 181 8.59 12.39 -42.81
C ASP A 181 8.12 13.13 -41.53
N PRO A 182 7.63 14.39 -41.69
CA PRO A 182 7.17 15.20 -40.57
C PRO A 182 6.04 14.55 -39.76
N GLN A 183 5.15 13.78 -40.40
CA GLN A 183 4.04 13.13 -39.70
C GLN A 183 4.53 11.94 -38.82
N GLU A 184 5.50 11.18 -39.33
CA GLU A 184 6.10 10.09 -38.56
C GLU A 184 6.97 10.60 -37.42
N LYS A 185 7.74 11.67 -37.65
CA LYS A 185 8.48 12.37 -36.59
C LYS A 185 7.54 12.88 -35.49
N GLN A 186 6.40 13.45 -35.85
CA GLN A 186 5.38 13.89 -34.89
C GLN A 186 4.84 12.72 -34.07
N LYS A 187 4.53 11.58 -34.70
CA LYS A 187 4.08 10.36 -34.00
C LYS A 187 5.14 9.84 -33.03
N MET A 188 6.41 9.86 -33.40
CA MET A 188 7.53 9.50 -32.55
C MET A 188 7.57 10.39 -31.30
N ILE A 189 7.55 11.71 -31.46
CA ILE A 189 7.53 12.69 -30.36
C ILE A 189 6.36 12.45 -29.41
N LEU A 190 5.14 12.28 -29.97
CA LEU A 190 3.95 11.99 -29.16
C LEU A 190 4.08 10.66 -28.38
N SER A 191 4.74 9.67 -28.95
CA SER A 191 5.03 8.41 -28.24
C SER A 191 5.98 8.62 -27.08
N LEU A 192 7.04 9.41 -27.23
CA LEU A 192 8.02 9.72 -26.18
C LEU A 192 7.41 10.56 -25.06
N LEU A 193 6.55 11.54 -25.43
CA LEU A 193 5.77 12.29 -24.44
C LEU A 193 4.87 11.39 -23.57
N ARG A 194 4.20 10.39 -24.19
CA ARG A 194 3.40 9.39 -23.46
C ARG A 194 4.25 8.47 -22.58
N MET A 195 5.52 8.29 -22.91
CA MET A 195 6.47 7.58 -22.06
C MET A 195 6.97 8.42 -20.88
N GLY A 196 6.58 9.70 -20.80
CA GLY A 196 6.83 10.57 -19.66
C GLY A 196 8.05 11.49 -19.79
N TYR A 197 8.63 11.58 -20.97
CA TYR A 197 9.68 12.56 -21.25
C TYR A 197 9.09 13.94 -21.53
N SER A 198 9.83 14.99 -21.20
CA SER A 198 9.46 16.36 -21.53
C SER A 198 9.83 16.71 -22.96
N GLY A 199 9.23 17.79 -23.49
CA GLY A 199 9.58 18.28 -24.83
C GLY A 199 11.06 18.69 -24.96
N ASN A 200 11.65 19.23 -23.88
CA ASN A 200 13.08 19.63 -23.88
C ASN A 200 13.99 18.40 -23.91
N GLU A 201 13.75 17.40 -23.03
CA GLU A 201 14.51 16.14 -23.03
C GLU A 201 14.46 15.47 -24.41
N ILE A 202 13.29 15.44 -25.05
CA ILE A 202 13.13 14.85 -26.39
C ILE A 202 13.90 15.65 -27.41
N LYS A 203 13.82 16.99 -27.39
CA LYS A 203 14.54 17.86 -28.32
C LYS A 203 16.05 17.67 -28.20
N ASP A 204 16.58 17.68 -27.00
CA ASP A 204 18.02 17.53 -26.75
C ASP A 204 18.51 16.14 -27.15
N ALA A 205 17.73 15.10 -26.87
CA ALA A 205 18.04 13.73 -27.27
C ALA A 205 18.03 13.55 -28.79
N LEU A 206 17.07 14.18 -29.50
CA LEU A 206 17.02 14.13 -30.96
C LEU A 206 18.18 14.90 -31.62
N ALA A 207 18.62 16.02 -31.04
CA ALA A 207 19.77 16.75 -31.50
C ALA A 207 21.05 15.89 -31.36
N SER A 208 21.30 15.36 -30.17
CA SER A 208 22.46 14.49 -29.93
C SER A 208 22.44 13.20 -30.76
N PHE A 209 21.26 12.68 -31.08
CA PHE A 209 21.11 11.46 -31.88
C PHE A 209 21.45 11.74 -33.36
N ALA A 210 21.10 12.92 -33.89
CA ALA A 210 21.44 13.35 -35.26
C ALA A 210 22.93 13.64 -35.44
N ASP A 211 23.62 14.11 -34.37
CA ASP A 211 25.06 14.43 -34.42
C ASP A 211 25.96 13.18 -34.35
N ALA A 212 25.39 12.03 -33.98
CA ALA A 212 26.09 10.76 -33.85
C ALA A 212 26.06 9.86 -35.10
N GLU A 213 25.26 10.26 -36.13
CA GLU A 213 25.22 9.64 -37.48
C GLU A 213 26.20 10.35 -38.42
#